data_561e3563cca05d5b9c589fc0da5397a4
#
_entry.id   561e3563cca05d5b9c589fc0da5397a4
#
_cell.length_a   1.000
_cell.length_b   1.000
_cell.length_c   1.000
_cell.angle_alpha   90.00
_cell.angle_beta   90.00
_cell.angle_gamma   90.00
#
_symmetry.space_group_name_H-M   'P 1'
#
loop_
_entity.id
_entity.type
_entity.pdbx_description
1 polymer ?
#
loop_
_entity_poly.entity_id
_entity_poly.type
_entity_poly.pdbx_seq_one_letter_code
_entity_poly.pdbx_strand_id
1 'polypeptide(L)'
;MKRTVKILFAVAITLLILVGSIAVGSVNLTPGQVAEILMAKLSGKSGTIDPNLSAIVWGMRFPRAVLAFLTGAALSASGTVMQSILKNSLASSYTLGVSSGASLCAALVMVTGVTFPLLGRLFTLPAAGFAGGLATVFLALAFAARLDSKMENQTVILVGMVFSLFVNAIL
;
A
#
# COMPACT_ATOMS: atom_id res chain seq x y z
N MET A 1 10.30 -26.70 -15.07
CA MET A 1 9.05 -26.58 -14.29
C MET A 1 8.07 -25.73 -15.09
N LYS A 2 6.87 -26.23 -15.42
CA LYS A 2 5.89 -25.55 -16.28
C LYS A 2 5.47 -24.21 -15.59
N ARG A 3 5.28 -23.15 -16.36
CA ARG A 3 4.90 -21.80 -15.88
C ARG A 3 3.72 -21.83 -14.90
N THR A 4 2.75 -22.69 -15.19
CA THR A 4 1.56 -22.93 -14.35
C THR A 4 1.91 -23.41 -12.93
N VAL A 5 2.92 -24.31 -12.80
CA VAL A 5 3.34 -24.82 -11.49
C VAL A 5 3.96 -23.72 -10.63
N LYS A 6 4.76 -22.83 -11.24
CA LYS A 6 5.35 -21.68 -10.53
C LYS A 6 4.26 -20.70 -10.01
N ILE A 7 3.23 -20.46 -10.84
CA ILE A 7 2.13 -19.58 -10.46
C ILE A 7 1.31 -20.20 -9.32
N LEU A 8 0.96 -21.49 -9.44
CA LEU A 8 0.22 -22.18 -8.38
C LEU A 8 0.99 -22.22 -7.07
N PHE A 9 2.31 -22.45 -7.13
CA PHE A 9 3.17 -22.45 -5.96
C PHE A 9 3.24 -21.05 -5.30
N ALA A 10 3.39 -19.99 -6.10
CA ALA A 10 3.39 -18.62 -5.60
C ALA A 10 2.05 -18.26 -4.94
N VAL A 11 0.91 -18.61 -5.57
CA VAL A 11 -0.41 -18.38 -5.00
C VAL A 11 -0.60 -19.15 -3.69
N ALA A 12 -0.19 -20.42 -3.65
CA ALA A 12 -0.29 -21.24 -2.44
C ALA A 12 0.53 -20.64 -1.28
N ILE A 13 1.78 -20.21 -1.54
CA ILE A 13 2.62 -19.53 -0.53
C ILE A 13 1.97 -18.24 -0.07
N THR A 14 1.45 -17.43 -0.97
CA THR A 14 0.80 -16.16 -0.63
C THR A 14 -0.40 -16.39 0.28
N LEU A 15 -1.25 -17.36 -0.04
CA LEU A 15 -2.40 -17.72 0.80
C LEU A 15 -1.96 -18.24 2.17
N LEU A 16 -0.91 -19.04 2.23
CA LEU A 16 -0.38 -19.58 3.48
C LEU A 16 0.18 -18.48 4.38
N ILE A 17 0.91 -17.52 3.81
CA ILE A 17 1.43 -16.34 4.53
C ILE A 17 0.25 -15.47 5.02
N LEU A 18 -0.78 -15.26 4.19
CA LEU A 18 -1.95 -14.48 4.55
C LEU A 18 -2.68 -15.08 5.76
N VAL A 19 -2.96 -16.38 5.71
CA VAL A 19 -3.59 -17.11 6.83
C VAL A 19 -2.70 -17.08 8.07
N GLY A 20 -1.40 -17.34 7.91
CA GLY A 20 -0.42 -17.28 8.98
C GLY A 20 -0.35 -15.91 9.64
N SER A 21 -0.43 -14.82 8.88
CA SER A 21 -0.40 -13.45 9.40
C SER A 21 -1.61 -13.12 10.29
N ILE A 22 -2.76 -13.75 10.04
CA ILE A 22 -3.96 -13.60 10.87
C ILE A 22 -3.81 -14.38 12.18
N ALA A 23 -3.13 -15.52 12.16
CA ALA A 23 -2.94 -16.35 13.35
C ALA A 23 -1.94 -15.71 14.35
N VAL A 24 -0.88 -15.07 13.84
CA VAL A 24 0.18 -14.47 14.68
C VAL A 24 -0.23 -13.09 15.17
N GLY A 25 -0.07 -12.83 16.48
CA GLY A 25 -0.34 -11.51 17.07
C GLY A 25 -0.21 -11.53 18.59
N SER A 26 -0.51 -10.41 19.26
CA SER A 26 -0.41 -10.21 20.70
C SER A 26 -1.31 -11.17 21.52
N VAL A 27 -2.37 -11.68 20.94
CA VAL A 27 -3.22 -12.73 21.52
C VAL A 27 -2.91 -14.02 20.77
N ASN A 28 -2.50 -15.05 21.50
CA ASN A 28 -2.19 -16.36 20.91
C ASN A 28 -3.49 -17.05 20.49
N LEU A 29 -3.68 -17.17 19.17
CA LEU A 29 -4.78 -17.89 18.56
C LEU A 29 -4.23 -19.07 17.80
N THR A 30 -4.85 -20.23 17.98
CA THR A 30 -4.51 -21.39 17.16
C THR A 30 -5.03 -21.21 15.74
N PRO A 31 -4.36 -21.75 14.71
CA PRO A 31 -4.85 -21.69 13.35
C PRO A 31 -6.28 -22.24 13.19
N GLY A 32 -6.65 -23.22 14.01
CA GLY A 32 -8.00 -23.79 14.05
C GLY A 32 -9.05 -22.77 14.51
N GLN A 33 -8.77 -22.03 15.58
CA GLN A 33 -9.66 -20.96 16.05
C GLN A 33 -9.83 -19.85 15.02
N VAL A 34 -8.76 -19.47 14.34
CA VAL A 34 -8.83 -18.46 13.27
C VAL A 34 -9.71 -18.95 12.12
N ALA A 35 -9.52 -20.21 11.69
CA ALA A 35 -10.33 -20.79 10.63
C ALA A 35 -11.81 -20.89 11.04
N GLU A 36 -12.10 -21.33 12.26
CA GLU A 36 -13.45 -21.42 12.82
C GLU A 36 -14.15 -20.05 12.82
N ILE A 37 -13.45 -19.00 13.32
CA ILE A 37 -13.97 -17.63 13.36
C ILE A 37 -14.28 -17.11 11.95
N LEU A 38 -13.36 -17.31 11.00
CA LEU A 38 -13.55 -16.88 9.63
C LEU A 38 -14.71 -17.60 8.95
N MET A 39 -14.79 -18.94 9.10
CA MET A 39 -15.86 -19.74 8.50
C MET A 39 -17.22 -19.44 9.12
N ALA A 40 -17.31 -19.29 10.43
CA ALA A 40 -18.56 -18.97 11.11
C ALA A 40 -19.08 -17.58 10.70
N LYS A 41 -18.20 -16.60 10.53
CA LYS A 41 -18.59 -15.27 10.07
C LYS A 41 -19.07 -15.28 8.62
N LEU A 42 -18.40 -16.04 7.74
CA LEU A 42 -18.79 -16.21 6.34
C LEU A 42 -20.11 -16.99 6.19
N SER A 43 -20.37 -17.97 7.07
CA SER A 43 -21.59 -18.77 7.05
C SER A 43 -22.76 -18.19 7.86
N GLY A 44 -22.58 -17.00 8.48
CA GLY A 44 -23.64 -16.36 9.28
C GLY A 44 -23.91 -17.00 10.64
N LYS A 45 -23.13 -18.00 11.06
CA LYS A 45 -23.28 -18.74 12.33
C LYS A 45 -22.41 -18.13 13.44
N SER A 46 -22.64 -16.89 13.78
CA SER A 46 -21.81 -16.15 14.76
C SER A 46 -22.08 -16.47 16.24
N GLY A 47 -23.04 -17.35 16.55
CA GLY A 47 -23.54 -17.56 17.93
C GLY A 47 -22.68 -18.41 18.85
N THR A 48 -21.62 -19.10 18.36
CA THR A 48 -20.82 -20.06 19.13
C THR A 48 -19.41 -19.57 19.45
N ILE A 49 -19.04 -18.37 19.01
CA ILE A 49 -17.68 -17.85 19.11
C ILE A 49 -17.60 -16.73 20.15
N ASP A 50 -16.51 -16.71 20.94
CA ASP A 50 -16.22 -15.61 21.85
C ASP A 50 -16.23 -14.27 21.10
N PRO A 51 -17.10 -13.31 21.47
CA PRO A 51 -17.21 -12.02 20.82
C PRO A 51 -15.87 -11.25 20.76
N ASN A 52 -15.03 -11.39 21.81
CA ASN A 52 -13.73 -10.70 21.86
C ASN A 52 -12.75 -11.28 20.84
N LEU A 53 -12.67 -12.61 20.71
CA LEU A 53 -11.82 -13.25 19.72
C LEU A 53 -12.30 -12.94 18.28
N SER A 54 -13.62 -12.93 18.06
CA SER A 54 -14.20 -12.53 16.79
C SER A 54 -13.86 -11.07 16.45
N ALA A 55 -13.95 -10.15 17.40
CA ALA A 55 -13.59 -8.74 17.19
C ALA A 55 -12.10 -8.57 16.85
N ILE A 56 -11.21 -9.32 17.50
CA ILE A 56 -9.76 -9.28 17.21
C ILE A 56 -9.46 -9.80 15.79
N VAL A 57 -10.01 -10.97 15.46
CA VAL A 57 -9.72 -11.61 14.15
C VAL A 57 -10.37 -10.83 13.03
N TRP A 58 -11.68 -10.59 13.10
CA TRP A 58 -12.44 -10.00 12.02
C TRP A 58 -12.33 -8.47 11.96
N GLY A 59 -12.28 -7.80 13.12
CA GLY A 59 -12.21 -6.35 13.21
C GLY A 59 -10.82 -5.76 13.04
N MET A 60 -9.76 -6.52 13.38
CA MET A 60 -8.40 -6.00 13.37
C MET A 60 -7.44 -6.78 12.46
N ARG A 61 -7.32 -8.11 12.63
CA ARG A 61 -6.28 -8.91 11.97
C ARG A 61 -6.60 -9.14 10.49
N PHE A 62 -7.81 -9.56 10.19
CA PHE A 62 -8.22 -9.83 8.82
C PHE A 62 -8.15 -8.58 7.92
N PRO A 63 -8.72 -7.42 8.30
CA PRO A 63 -8.61 -6.21 7.47
C PRO A 63 -7.15 -5.77 7.29
N ARG A 64 -6.32 -5.87 8.33
CA ARG A 64 -4.89 -5.53 8.25
C ARG A 64 -4.13 -6.45 7.29
N ALA A 65 -4.39 -7.76 7.34
CA ALA A 65 -3.77 -8.73 6.44
C ALA A 65 -4.17 -8.48 4.97
N VAL A 66 -5.46 -8.24 4.73
CA VAL A 66 -5.97 -7.90 3.39
C VAL A 66 -5.37 -6.59 2.89
N LEU A 67 -5.31 -5.55 3.72
CA LEU A 67 -4.72 -4.27 3.36
C LEU A 67 -3.23 -4.41 3.04
N ALA A 68 -2.47 -5.15 3.83
CA ALA A 68 -1.06 -5.42 3.58
C ALA A 68 -0.84 -6.15 2.24
N PHE A 69 -1.68 -7.15 1.95
CA PHE A 69 -1.65 -7.86 0.68
C PHE A 69 -1.94 -6.94 -0.51
N LEU A 70 -3.01 -6.15 -0.44
CA LEU A 70 -3.40 -5.22 -1.50
C LEU A 70 -2.33 -4.15 -1.74
N THR A 71 -1.75 -3.62 -0.66
CA THR A 71 -0.67 -2.63 -0.75
C THR A 71 0.58 -3.25 -1.38
N GLY A 72 0.97 -4.44 -0.97
CA GLY A 72 2.10 -5.16 -1.56
C GLY A 72 1.90 -5.49 -3.04
N ALA A 73 0.70 -5.92 -3.41
CA ALA A 73 0.34 -6.19 -4.81
C ALA A 73 0.38 -4.91 -5.67
N ALA A 74 -0.17 -3.81 -5.16
CA ALA A 74 -0.13 -2.51 -5.84
C ALA A 74 1.30 -1.98 -6.02
N LEU A 75 2.15 -2.08 -4.97
CA LEU A 75 3.56 -1.70 -5.04
C LEU A 75 4.35 -2.57 -6.02
N SER A 76 4.09 -3.86 -6.06
CA SER A 76 4.74 -4.78 -7.02
C SER A 76 4.36 -4.45 -8.46
N ALA A 77 3.07 -4.21 -8.71
CA ALA A 77 2.59 -3.85 -10.05
C ALA A 77 3.17 -2.50 -10.48
N SER A 78 3.10 -1.47 -9.65
CA SER A 78 3.65 -0.14 -9.96
C SER A 78 5.16 -0.17 -10.14
N GLY A 79 5.88 -0.94 -9.32
CA GLY A 79 7.32 -1.12 -9.44
C GLY A 79 7.71 -1.75 -10.79
N THR A 80 6.99 -2.79 -11.21
CA THR A 80 7.23 -3.45 -12.52
C THR A 80 6.99 -2.48 -13.68
N VAL A 81 5.93 -1.68 -13.61
CA VAL A 81 5.64 -0.65 -14.62
C VAL A 81 6.74 0.41 -14.67
N MET A 82 7.18 0.90 -13.49
CA MET A 82 8.25 1.89 -13.40
C MET A 82 9.57 1.37 -13.97
N GLN A 83 9.96 0.14 -13.64
CA GLN A 83 11.16 -0.48 -14.21
C GLN A 83 11.09 -0.59 -15.73
N SER A 84 9.92 -0.90 -16.27
CA SER A 84 9.68 -1.00 -17.71
C SER A 84 9.77 0.36 -18.41
N ILE A 85 9.11 1.39 -17.87
CA ILE A 85 9.10 2.74 -18.44
C ILE A 85 10.50 3.37 -18.42
N LEU A 86 11.17 3.28 -17.26
CA LEU A 86 12.49 3.88 -17.07
C LEU A 86 13.64 3.00 -17.60
N LYS A 87 13.30 1.82 -18.12
CA LYS A 87 14.29 0.82 -18.60
C LYS A 87 15.44 0.61 -17.59
N ASN A 88 15.11 0.64 -16.32
CA ASN A 88 16.05 0.56 -15.21
C ASN A 88 15.50 -0.41 -14.15
N SER A 89 16.18 -1.52 -13.92
CA SER A 89 15.80 -2.53 -12.93
C SER A 89 15.91 -2.05 -11.48
N LEU A 90 16.63 -0.97 -11.23
CA LEU A 90 16.75 -0.34 -9.91
C LEU A 90 15.65 0.69 -9.63
N ALA A 91 14.83 1.03 -10.64
CA ALA A 91 13.72 1.95 -10.45
C ALA A 91 12.64 1.31 -9.58
N SER A 92 12.07 2.11 -8.69
CA SER A 92 10.96 1.73 -7.82
C SER A 92 9.85 2.77 -7.88
N SER A 93 8.69 2.44 -7.36
CA SER A 93 7.58 3.41 -7.22
C SER A 93 7.93 4.62 -6.33
N TYR A 94 9.00 4.52 -5.54
CA TYR A 94 9.47 5.62 -4.67
C TYR A 94 10.40 6.61 -5.39
N THR A 95 11.03 6.23 -6.51
CA THR A 95 12.07 7.05 -7.17
C THR A 95 11.55 8.39 -7.69
N LEU A 96 10.27 8.53 -7.94
CA LEU A 96 9.65 9.80 -8.36
C LEU A 96 9.10 10.65 -7.20
N GLY A 97 9.41 10.30 -5.94
CA GLY A 97 8.98 11.07 -4.78
C GLY A 97 7.50 10.93 -4.42
N VAL A 98 6.79 9.95 -4.99
CA VAL A 98 5.36 9.70 -4.74
C VAL A 98 5.07 9.56 -3.25
N SER A 99 5.89 8.77 -2.54
CA SER A 99 5.71 8.51 -1.10
C SER A 99 5.90 9.77 -0.26
N SER A 100 6.90 10.60 -0.59
CA SER A 100 7.17 11.85 0.12
C SER A 100 6.01 12.83 -0.01
N GLY A 101 5.49 13.03 -1.22
CA GLY A 101 4.35 13.91 -1.44
C GLY A 101 3.07 13.39 -0.80
N ALA A 102 2.84 12.08 -0.84
CA ALA A 102 1.71 11.47 -0.15
C ALA A 102 1.80 11.68 1.37
N SER A 103 2.98 11.49 1.96
CA SER A 103 3.22 11.69 3.39
C SER A 103 3.04 13.14 3.79
N LEU A 104 3.54 14.09 2.99
CA LEU A 104 3.40 15.52 3.26
C LEU A 104 1.93 15.94 3.31
N CYS A 105 1.14 15.58 2.30
CA CYS A 105 -0.28 15.92 2.27
C CYS A 105 -1.07 15.21 3.37
N ALA A 106 -0.74 13.97 3.70
CA ALA A 106 -1.34 13.27 4.83
C ALA A 106 -0.99 13.96 6.16
N ALA A 107 0.26 14.35 6.38
CA ALA A 107 0.70 15.08 7.57
C ALA A 107 -0.02 16.44 7.69
N LEU A 108 -0.15 17.19 6.61
CA LEU A 108 -0.88 18.46 6.60
C LEU A 108 -2.34 18.28 7.02
N VAL A 109 -3.02 17.25 6.50
CA VAL A 109 -4.41 16.93 6.91
C VAL A 109 -4.47 16.57 8.39
N MET A 110 -3.51 15.79 8.90
CA MET A 110 -3.48 15.41 10.32
C MET A 110 -3.27 16.62 11.22
N VAL A 111 -2.36 17.52 10.87
CA VAL A 111 -2.02 18.71 11.67
C VAL A 111 -3.14 19.76 11.60
N THR A 112 -3.71 19.99 10.43
CA THR A 112 -4.77 21.00 10.25
C THR A 112 -6.13 20.52 10.67
N GLY A 113 -6.35 19.19 10.77
CA GLY A 113 -7.67 18.61 11.09
C GLY A 113 -8.71 18.81 10.00
N VAL A 114 -8.31 19.26 8.81
CA VAL A 114 -9.23 19.47 7.67
C VAL A 114 -9.90 18.16 7.27
N THR A 115 -11.21 18.21 7.07
CA THR A 115 -12.00 17.10 6.54
C THR A 115 -12.70 17.54 5.26
N PHE A 116 -12.62 16.74 4.22
CA PHE A 116 -13.34 17.01 2.98
C PHE A 116 -14.83 16.66 3.15
N PRO A 117 -15.75 17.63 2.99
CA PRO A 117 -17.17 17.39 3.27
C PRO A 117 -17.80 16.26 2.45
N LEU A 118 -17.37 16.10 1.19
CA LEU A 118 -17.88 15.04 0.30
C LEU A 118 -17.34 13.65 0.64
N LEU A 119 -16.11 13.55 1.20
CA LEU A 119 -15.42 12.27 1.40
C LEU A 119 -15.58 11.74 2.82
N GLY A 120 -16.04 12.60 3.75
CA GLY A 120 -16.10 12.27 5.15
C GLY A 120 -14.73 12.03 5.78
N ARG A 121 -14.71 11.85 7.09
CA ARG A 121 -13.48 11.75 7.88
C ARG A 121 -12.62 10.53 7.52
N LEU A 122 -13.26 9.42 7.11
CA LEU A 122 -12.56 8.16 6.79
C LEU A 122 -11.75 8.22 5.50
N PHE A 123 -12.24 8.94 4.49
CA PHE A 123 -11.60 8.99 3.17
C PHE A 123 -10.74 10.23 2.94
N THR A 124 -10.82 11.23 3.83
CA THR A 124 -10.03 12.47 3.69
C THR A 124 -8.53 12.19 3.67
N LEU A 125 -8.02 11.39 4.61
CA LEU A 125 -6.60 11.10 4.72
C LEU A 125 -6.05 10.29 3.52
N PRO A 126 -6.68 9.17 3.10
CA PRO A 126 -6.27 8.46 1.90
C PRO A 126 -6.33 9.32 0.62
N ALA A 127 -7.37 10.14 0.48
CA ALA A 127 -7.52 11.02 -0.68
C ALA A 127 -6.46 12.11 -0.73
N ALA A 128 -6.12 12.71 0.41
CA ALA A 128 -5.04 13.70 0.51
C ALA A 128 -3.68 13.08 0.18
N GLY A 129 -3.39 11.87 0.71
CA GLY A 129 -2.18 11.13 0.37
C GLY A 129 -2.10 10.81 -1.12
N PHE A 130 -3.19 10.34 -1.71
CA PHE A 130 -3.25 10.08 -3.16
C PHE A 130 -3.01 11.35 -3.98
N ALA A 131 -3.71 12.44 -3.66
CA ALA A 131 -3.55 13.72 -4.35
C ALA A 131 -2.12 14.27 -4.22
N GLY A 132 -1.51 14.17 -3.03
CA GLY A 132 -0.13 14.59 -2.78
C GLY A 132 0.89 13.77 -3.58
N GLY A 133 0.74 12.45 -3.61
CA GLY A 133 1.58 11.58 -4.43
C GLY A 133 1.46 11.90 -5.92
N LEU A 134 0.24 12.09 -6.41
CA LEU A 134 -0.03 12.43 -7.80
C LEU A 134 0.55 13.83 -8.16
N ALA A 135 0.33 14.82 -7.31
CA ALA A 135 0.87 16.17 -7.49
C ALA A 135 2.41 16.15 -7.58
N THR A 136 3.07 15.37 -6.73
CA THR A 136 4.54 15.25 -6.76
C THR A 136 5.04 14.66 -8.06
N VAL A 137 4.38 13.63 -8.60
CA VAL A 137 4.75 13.07 -9.91
C VAL A 137 4.63 14.12 -11.01
N PHE A 138 3.50 14.83 -11.07
CA PHE A 138 3.31 15.87 -12.10
C PHE A 138 4.33 17.00 -11.96
N LEU A 139 4.63 17.42 -10.74
CA LEU A 139 5.65 18.44 -10.50
C LEU A 139 7.04 17.95 -10.92
N ALA A 140 7.43 16.73 -10.51
CA ALA A 140 8.71 16.16 -10.91
C ALA A 140 8.86 16.05 -12.44
N LEU A 141 7.82 15.58 -13.12
CA LEU A 141 7.81 15.51 -14.59
C LEU A 141 7.85 16.88 -15.24
N ALA A 142 7.12 17.85 -14.73
CA ALA A 142 7.14 19.22 -15.24
C ALA A 142 8.52 19.89 -15.09
N PHE A 143 9.20 19.66 -13.97
CA PHE A 143 10.57 20.09 -13.76
C PHE A 143 11.56 19.36 -14.66
N ALA A 144 11.46 18.05 -14.79
CA ALA A 144 12.31 17.27 -15.67
C ALA A 144 12.19 17.74 -17.13
N ALA A 145 10.98 18.01 -17.61
CA ALA A 145 10.73 18.51 -18.97
C ALA A 145 11.30 19.91 -19.22
N ARG A 146 11.46 20.73 -18.16
CA ARG A 146 12.10 22.03 -18.26
C ARG A 146 13.62 21.96 -18.26
N LEU A 147 14.19 20.99 -17.58
CA LEU A 147 15.65 20.79 -17.49
C LEU A 147 16.19 20.05 -18.71
N ASP A 148 15.43 19.11 -19.23
CA ASP A 148 15.80 18.28 -20.36
C ASP A 148 14.62 18.09 -21.32
N SER A 149 14.70 18.72 -22.51
CA SER A 149 13.67 18.63 -23.53
C SER A 149 13.49 17.22 -24.10
N LYS A 150 14.49 16.34 -23.94
CA LYS A 150 14.42 14.94 -24.38
C LYS A 150 13.81 14.04 -23.30
N MET A 151 13.65 14.54 -22.08
CA MET A 151 13.15 13.79 -20.92
C MET A 151 13.87 12.44 -20.75
N GLU A 152 15.20 12.46 -20.73
CA GLU A 152 15.97 11.25 -20.54
C GLU A 152 15.61 10.62 -19.19
N ASN A 153 15.55 9.30 -19.15
CA ASN A 153 15.15 8.55 -17.93
C ASN A 153 15.99 8.93 -16.72
N GLN A 154 17.28 9.23 -16.92
CA GLN A 154 18.20 9.64 -15.86
C GLN A 154 17.80 10.98 -15.24
N THR A 155 17.41 11.96 -16.07
CA THR A 155 16.94 13.28 -15.62
C THR A 155 15.66 13.14 -14.81
N VAL A 156 14.72 12.33 -15.27
CA VAL A 156 13.45 12.10 -14.56
C VAL A 156 13.70 11.47 -13.18
N ILE A 157 14.57 10.46 -13.09
CA ILE A 157 14.93 9.81 -11.82
C ILE A 157 15.62 10.80 -10.88
N LEU A 158 16.60 11.57 -11.39
CA LEU A 158 17.34 12.54 -10.59
C LEU A 158 16.43 13.62 -10.00
N VAL A 159 15.55 14.20 -10.83
CA VAL A 159 14.59 15.21 -10.39
C VAL A 159 13.64 14.63 -9.34
N GLY A 160 13.14 13.40 -9.55
CA GLY A 160 12.28 12.71 -8.58
C GLY A 160 12.95 12.49 -7.24
N MET A 161 14.23 12.08 -7.23
CA MET A 161 15.02 11.91 -6.01
C MET A 161 15.24 13.24 -5.28
N VAL A 162 15.63 14.29 -6.00
CA VAL A 162 15.82 15.63 -5.41
C VAL A 162 14.52 16.15 -4.80
N PHE A 163 13.38 15.97 -5.51
CA PHE A 163 12.07 16.34 -4.99
C PHE A 163 11.71 15.57 -3.73
N SER A 164 11.99 14.26 -3.71
CA SER A 164 11.77 13.43 -2.54
C SER A 164 12.58 13.91 -1.31
N LEU A 165 13.86 14.22 -1.51
CA LEU A 165 14.71 14.75 -0.44
C LEU A 165 14.22 16.10 0.07
N PHE A 166 13.81 16.99 -0.84
CA PHE A 166 13.28 18.31 -0.47
C PHE A 166 12.00 18.18 0.36
N VAL A 167 11.06 17.35 -0.06
CA VAL A 167 9.80 17.12 0.67
C VAL A 167 10.07 16.46 2.03
N ASN A 168 10.98 15.49 2.09
CA ASN A 168 11.34 14.85 3.36
C ASN A 168 12.06 15.81 4.34
N ALA A 169 12.71 16.85 3.85
CA ALA A 169 13.31 17.87 4.70
C ALA A 169 12.27 18.82 5.34
N ILE A 170 11.04 18.85 4.79
CA ILE A 170 9.93 19.65 5.33
C ILE A 170 9.11 18.84 6.35
N LEU A 171 9.09 17.50 6.22
CA LEU A 171 8.38 16.57 7.10
C LEU A 171 9.10 16.42 8.44
#